data_7d9aeabc79405aa5189c6d7c9f31261e
#
_entry.id   7d9aeabc79405aa5189c6d7c9f31261e
#
_cell.length_a   1.000
_cell.length_b   1.000
_cell.length_c   1.000
_cell.angle_alpha   90.00
_cell.angle_beta   90.00
_cell.angle_gamma   90.00
#
_symmetry.space_group_name_H-M   'P 1'
#
loop_
_entity.id
_entity.type
_entity.pdbx_description
1 polymer ?
#
loop_
_entity_poly.entity_id
_entity_poly.type
_entity_poly.pdbx_seq_one_letter_code
_entity_poly.pdbx_strand_id
1 'polypeptide(L)'
;VNGATLPESAMQAGQTLFSFGAGSVGEHDITGKFEFKEGDSIVSIAIKGNYVVVPKPNSATISADKMNVVYRGVKNPMTISFAGISDSDVTANAPGLSKAGQTGKYVLDVTTLKGRELTINVTGKLPNNSGVVSDKKMFRVKDIPAPQGSIRGETGTIKGPKSSLEASTIGAVLEDFDFE
;
A
#
# COMPACT_ATOMS: atom_id res chain seq x y z
N VAL A 1 36.72 2.13 11.48
CA VAL A 1 35.61 1.43 10.81
C VAL A 1 35.41 2.06 9.44
N ASN A 2 35.37 1.26 8.38
CA ASN A 2 35.19 1.69 6.97
C ASN A 2 36.14 2.85 6.57
N GLY A 3 37.43 2.77 7.01
CA GLY A 3 38.45 3.78 6.76
C GLY A 3 38.44 5.01 7.70
N ALA A 4 37.41 5.16 8.54
CA ALA A 4 37.38 6.23 9.54
C ALA A 4 37.99 5.77 10.86
N THR A 5 38.82 6.64 11.48
CA THR A 5 39.39 6.43 12.81
C THR A 5 38.55 7.17 13.83
N LEU A 6 38.09 6.46 14.88
CA LEU A 6 37.39 7.04 16.01
C LEU A 6 38.34 7.30 17.16
N PRO A 7 38.28 8.49 17.80
CA PRO A 7 39.15 8.81 18.94
C PRO A 7 38.73 7.97 20.16
N GLU A 8 39.70 7.73 21.04
CA GLU A 8 39.44 6.98 22.30
C GLU A 8 38.37 7.65 23.18
N SER A 9 38.27 8.97 23.12
CA SER A 9 37.24 9.75 23.82
C SER A 9 35.80 9.46 23.37
N ALA A 10 35.61 8.84 22.18
CA ALA A 10 34.31 8.41 21.70
C ALA A 10 33.84 7.09 22.31
N MET A 11 34.69 6.41 23.09
CA MET A 11 34.37 5.12 23.71
C MET A 11 33.81 5.31 25.12
N GLN A 12 32.65 4.73 25.38
CA GLN A 12 32.02 4.68 26.70
C GLN A 12 31.70 3.23 27.07
N ALA A 13 32.21 2.79 28.22
CA ALA A 13 31.98 1.43 28.72
C ALA A 13 32.28 0.31 27.70
N GLY A 14 33.37 0.46 26.93
CA GLY A 14 33.77 -0.51 25.88
C GLY A 14 32.92 -0.47 24.61
N GLN A 15 32.06 0.53 24.44
CA GLN A 15 31.22 0.71 23.27
C GLN A 15 31.43 2.09 22.65
N THR A 16 31.26 2.17 21.34
CA THR A 16 31.24 3.45 20.62
C THR A 16 30.14 3.47 19.58
N LEU A 17 29.52 4.64 19.38
CA LEU A 17 28.53 4.85 18.35
C LEU A 17 29.21 5.42 17.09
N PHE A 18 29.10 4.70 16.00
CA PHE A 18 29.59 5.14 14.70
C PHE A 18 28.41 5.38 13.76
N SER A 19 28.24 6.62 13.30
CA SER A 19 27.19 7.00 12.36
C SER A 19 27.80 7.32 11.00
N PHE A 20 27.21 6.78 9.95
CA PHE A 20 27.64 6.98 8.57
C PHE A 20 26.43 7.00 7.61
N GLY A 21 26.63 7.56 6.41
CA GLY A 21 25.60 7.55 5.38
C GLY A 21 25.34 6.13 4.86
N ALA A 22 24.09 5.78 4.61
CA ALA A 22 23.69 4.45 4.21
C ALA A 22 24.28 3.98 2.84
N GLY A 23 24.73 4.91 1.98
CA GLY A 23 25.28 4.58 0.68
C GLY A 23 24.22 4.33 -0.40
N SER A 24 24.61 3.67 -1.49
CA SER A 24 23.72 3.24 -2.57
C SER A 24 22.87 2.03 -2.18
N VAL A 25 21.79 1.79 -2.93
CA VAL A 25 20.96 0.56 -2.77
C VAL A 25 21.82 -0.68 -3.04
N GLY A 26 21.72 -1.68 -2.16
CA GLY A 26 22.46 -2.95 -2.24
C GLY A 26 23.05 -3.39 -0.92
N GLU A 27 23.82 -4.48 -0.96
CA GLU A 27 24.56 -4.98 0.18
C GLU A 27 25.87 -4.19 0.36
N HIS A 28 26.20 -3.90 1.61
CA HIS A 28 27.41 -3.19 2.00
C HIS A 28 28.07 -3.89 3.18
N ASP A 29 29.38 -4.01 3.12
CA ASP A 29 30.17 -4.57 4.21
C ASP A 29 30.59 -3.48 5.20
N ILE A 30 30.58 -3.85 6.47
CA ILE A 30 31.22 -3.09 7.55
C ILE A 30 32.52 -3.79 7.89
N THR A 31 33.62 -3.10 7.69
CA THR A 31 34.94 -3.62 8.05
C THR A 31 35.64 -2.64 8.99
N GLY A 32 36.35 -3.18 9.93
CA GLY A 32 37.09 -2.36 10.87
C GLY A 32 38.00 -3.18 11.77
N LYS A 33 38.71 -2.48 12.63
CA LYS A 33 39.54 -3.08 13.68
C LYS A 33 39.42 -2.26 14.95
N PHE A 34 39.44 -2.95 16.05
CA PHE A 34 39.55 -2.39 17.37
C PHE A 34 40.98 -2.64 17.85
N GLU A 35 41.68 -1.59 18.23
CA GLU A 35 43.06 -1.65 18.68
C GLU A 35 43.17 -1.10 20.11
N PHE A 36 43.84 -1.85 20.97
CA PHE A 36 44.15 -1.42 22.33
C PHE A 36 45.55 -1.87 22.74
N LYS A 37 46.11 -1.19 23.72
CA LYS A 37 47.41 -1.55 24.29
C LYS A 37 47.26 -2.54 25.43
N GLU A 38 48.01 -3.63 25.36
CA GLU A 38 48.20 -4.58 26.44
C GLU A 38 49.69 -4.67 26.78
N GLY A 39 50.09 -3.95 27.81
CA GLY A 39 51.51 -3.71 28.11
C GLY A 39 52.19 -2.91 27.00
N ASP A 40 53.29 -3.44 26.45
CA ASP A 40 54.02 -2.84 25.33
C ASP A 40 53.54 -3.28 23.94
N SER A 41 52.50 -4.15 23.89
CA SER A 41 51.98 -4.70 22.66
C SER A 41 50.63 -4.05 22.27
N ILE A 42 50.42 -3.92 20.94
CA ILE A 42 49.12 -3.50 20.40
C ILE A 42 48.34 -4.76 19.97
N VAL A 43 47.21 -4.96 20.59
CA VAL A 43 46.26 -6.01 20.23
C VAL A 43 45.22 -5.45 19.25
N SER A 44 45.00 -6.15 18.14
CA SER A 44 44.05 -5.75 17.11
C SER A 44 42.98 -6.81 16.91
N ILE A 45 41.72 -6.43 17.05
CA ILE A 45 40.56 -7.32 16.86
C ILE A 45 39.80 -6.85 15.60
N ALA A 46 39.70 -7.72 14.60
CA ALA A 46 38.95 -7.41 13.40
C ALA A 46 37.42 -7.41 13.66
N ILE A 47 36.75 -6.40 13.11
CA ILE A 47 35.30 -6.25 13.13
C ILE A 47 34.78 -6.46 11.71
N LYS A 48 33.80 -7.34 11.54
CA LYS A 48 33.11 -7.59 10.27
C LYS A 48 31.60 -7.60 10.50
N GLY A 49 30.87 -7.01 9.61
CA GLY A 49 29.42 -7.01 9.57
C GLY A 49 28.95 -6.63 8.18
N ASN A 50 27.65 -6.70 7.95
CA ASN A 50 27.03 -6.24 6.72
C ASN A 50 25.71 -5.54 7.03
N TYR A 51 25.24 -4.74 6.07
CA TYR A 51 23.91 -4.15 6.08
C TYR A 51 23.41 -4.05 4.64
N VAL A 52 22.08 -3.97 4.49
CA VAL A 52 21.43 -3.84 3.18
C VAL A 52 20.71 -2.51 3.10
N VAL A 53 21.02 -1.74 2.06
CA VAL A 53 20.27 -0.53 1.73
C VAL A 53 19.17 -0.89 0.76
N VAL A 54 17.93 -0.73 1.17
CA VAL A 54 16.75 -0.93 0.31
C VAL A 54 16.26 0.40 -0.26
N PRO A 55 15.71 0.41 -1.49
CA PRO A 55 15.14 1.63 -2.05
C PRO A 55 13.95 2.10 -1.21
N LYS A 56 13.72 3.41 -1.17
CA LYS A 56 12.51 3.96 -0.57
C LYS A 56 11.28 3.43 -1.31
N PRO A 57 10.20 3.11 -0.58
CA PRO A 57 8.92 2.81 -1.22
C PRO A 57 8.52 3.97 -2.13
N ASN A 58 8.13 3.67 -3.36
CA ASN A 58 7.78 4.69 -4.37
C ASN A 58 6.36 4.55 -4.91
N SER A 59 5.62 3.53 -4.47
CA SER A 59 4.24 3.33 -4.90
C SER A 59 3.36 2.79 -3.78
N ALA A 60 2.11 3.27 -3.74
CA ALA A 60 1.06 2.74 -2.89
C ALA A 60 0.28 1.64 -3.61
N THR A 61 -0.16 0.63 -2.87
CA THR A 61 -1.21 -0.25 -3.34
C THR A 61 -2.54 0.36 -2.95
N ILE A 62 -3.29 0.82 -3.95
CA ILE A 62 -4.64 1.34 -3.80
C ILE A 62 -5.53 0.40 -4.59
N SER A 63 -6.32 -0.42 -3.91
CA SER A 63 -7.24 -1.34 -4.53
C SER A 63 -8.67 -0.89 -4.21
N ALA A 64 -9.46 -0.66 -5.25
CA ALA A 64 -10.86 -0.98 -5.16
C ALA A 64 -10.88 -2.50 -5.16
N ASP A 65 -11.45 -3.11 -4.17
CA ASP A 65 -11.52 -4.57 -4.10
C ASP A 65 -12.20 -5.14 -5.37
N LYS A 66 -12.62 -4.25 -6.31
CA LYS A 66 -13.22 -4.55 -7.61
C LYS A 66 -12.76 -3.60 -8.73
N MET A 67 -11.70 -4.02 -9.44
CA MET A 67 -11.27 -3.61 -10.79
C MET A 67 -11.14 -2.10 -11.10
N ASN A 68 -10.67 -1.26 -10.15
CA ASN A 68 -10.49 0.19 -10.36
C ASN A 68 -11.74 0.94 -10.86
N VAL A 69 -12.93 0.38 -10.58
CA VAL A 69 -14.23 1.00 -10.82
C VAL A 69 -14.91 1.20 -9.49
N VAL A 70 -15.55 2.34 -9.32
CA VAL A 70 -16.37 2.66 -8.16
C VAL A 70 -17.76 3.10 -8.62
N TYR A 71 -18.79 2.73 -7.87
CA TYR A 71 -20.18 2.96 -8.26
C TYR A 71 -20.83 4.03 -7.39
N ARG A 72 -21.64 4.90 -8.02
CA ARG A 72 -22.54 5.81 -7.28
C ARG A 72 -23.67 5.07 -6.64
N GLY A 73 -24.14 5.57 -5.49
CA GLY A 73 -25.30 4.98 -4.79
C GLY A 73 -24.95 3.80 -3.88
N VAL A 74 -23.71 3.33 -3.87
CA VAL A 74 -23.22 2.29 -2.97
C VAL A 74 -21.91 2.74 -2.30
N LYS A 75 -21.63 2.14 -1.15
CA LYS A 75 -20.37 2.30 -0.46
C LYS A 75 -19.32 1.38 -1.08
N ASN A 76 -18.26 1.94 -1.63
CA ASN A 76 -17.19 1.18 -2.26
C ASN A 76 -16.09 0.87 -1.22
N PRO A 77 -15.87 -0.39 -0.83
CA PRO A 77 -14.78 -0.75 0.07
C PRO A 77 -13.43 -0.59 -0.63
N MET A 78 -12.48 -0.01 0.09
CA MET A 78 -11.14 0.28 -0.41
C MET A 78 -10.08 -0.24 0.55
N THR A 79 -9.06 -0.87 0.02
CA THR A 79 -7.85 -1.22 0.78
C THR A 79 -6.70 -0.36 0.28
N ILE A 80 -6.04 0.34 1.19
CA ILE A 80 -4.95 1.27 0.87
C ILE A 80 -3.77 0.96 1.77
N SER A 81 -2.65 0.63 1.17
CA SER A 81 -1.38 0.36 1.86
C SER A 81 -0.21 0.92 1.07
N PHE A 82 0.93 1.05 1.73
CA PHE A 82 2.18 1.45 1.10
C PHE A 82 3.24 0.40 1.44
N ALA A 83 3.87 -0.19 0.44
CA ALA A 83 4.88 -1.23 0.67
C ALA A 83 6.01 -0.72 1.59
N GLY A 84 6.32 -1.45 2.66
CA GLY A 84 7.36 -1.09 3.61
C GLY A 84 7.00 0.04 4.60
N ILE A 85 5.75 0.49 4.65
CA ILE A 85 5.24 1.48 5.60
C ILE A 85 4.10 0.86 6.39
N SER A 86 4.10 1.07 7.71
CA SER A 86 2.97 0.65 8.55
C SER A 86 1.68 1.34 8.10
N ASP A 87 0.58 0.60 8.02
CA ASP A 87 -0.73 1.16 7.64
C ASP A 87 -1.18 2.30 8.57
N SER A 88 -0.68 2.37 9.81
CA SER A 88 -0.91 3.49 10.74
C SER A 88 -0.29 4.80 10.26
N ASP A 89 0.80 4.72 9.50
CA ASP A 89 1.55 5.85 8.95
C ASP A 89 1.15 6.19 7.51
N VAL A 90 0.14 5.47 6.97
CA VAL A 90 -0.45 5.71 5.65
C VAL A 90 -1.72 6.54 5.80
N THR A 91 -1.82 7.60 5.03
CA THR A 91 -3.00 8.47 4.96
C THR A 91 -3.46 8.60 3.52
N ALA A 92 -4.76 8.47 3.29
CA ALA A 92 -5.36 8.66 1.98
C ALA A 92 -6.40 9.78 2.02
N ASN A 93 -6.51 10.51 0.91
CA ASN A 93 -7.46 11.60 0.75
C ASN A 93 -8.07 11.60 -0.65
N ALA A 94 -9.39 11.69 -0.70
CA ALA A 94 -10.19 11.91 -1.90
C ALA A 94 -11.59 12.41 -1.50
N PRO A 95 -12.34 13.07 -2.40
CA PRO A 95 -13.75 13.40 -2.16
C PRO A 95 -14.59 12.14 -1.87
N GLY A 96 -15.29 12.13 -0.73
CA GLY A 96 -16.11 10.99 -0.31
C GLY A 96 -15.37 9.81 0.31
N LEU A 97 -14.04 9.89 0.48
CA LEU A 97 -13.25 8.85 1.13
C LEU A 97 -13.28 9.02 2.65
N SER A 98 -13.58 7.94 3.37
CA SER A 98 -13.59 7.89 4.84
C SER A 98 -12.90 6.61 5.36
N LYS A 99 -12.31 6.67 6.56
CA LYS A 99 -11.72 5.49 7.22
C LYS A 99 -12.83 4.53 7.67
N ALA A 100 -12.60 3.23 7.50
CA ALA A 100 -13.56 2.16 7.83
C ALA A 100 -13.24 1.45 9.16
N GLY A 101 -12.76 2.17 10.17
CA GLY A 101 -12.50 1.63 11.51
C GLY A 101 -11.24 0.79 11.66
N GLN A 102 -10.84 0.01 10.65
CA GLN A 102 -9.58 -0.73 10.62
C GLN A 102 -8.50 0.03 9.87
N THR A 103 -7.25 -0.12 10.30
CA THR A 103 -6.08 0.47 9.64
C THR A 103 -5.94 -0.07 8.20
N GLY A 104 -5.68 0.80 7.25
CA GLY A 104 -5.60 0.43 5.83
C GLY A 104 -6.94 0.22 5.13
N LYS A 105 -8.08 0.24 5.86
CA LYS A 105 -9.43 0.09 5.31
C LYS A 105 -10.15 1.43 5.22
N TYR A 106 -10.77 1.66 4.08
CA TYR A 106 -11.53 2.88 3.78
C TYR A 106 -12.84 2.53 3.09
N VAL A 107 -13.76 3.46 3.13
CA VAL A 107 -15.01 3.42 2.37
C VAL A 107 -15.06 4.67 1.51
N LEU A 108 -15.34 4.49 0.23
CA LEU A 108 -15.50 5.56 -0.73
C LEU A 108 -16.97 5.69 -1.16
N ASP A 109 -17.57 6.83 -0.87
CA ASP A 109 -18.91 7.21 -1.31
C ASP A 109 -18.80 8.30 -2.38
N VAL A 110 -19.14 7.95 -3.60
CA VAL A 110 -19.08 8.84 -4.77
C VAL A 110 -20.45 9.31 -5.24
N THR A 111 -21.49 9.14 -4.42
CA THR A 111 -22.89 9.48 -4.78
C THR A 111 -23.06 10.94 -5.21
N THR A 112 -22.36 11.87 -4.55
CA THR A 112 -22.44 13.31 -4.86
C THR A 112 -21.44 13.78 -5.91
N LEU A 113 -20.53 12.91 -6.34
CA LEU A 113 -19.49 13.26 -7.30
C LEU A 113 -20.07 13.36 -8.72
N LYS A 114 -19.92 14.50 -9.38
CA LYS A 114 -20.45 14.73 -10.74
C LYS A 114 -19.53 14.20 -11.85
N GLY A 115 -18.24 13.99 -11.56
CA GLY A 115 -17.25 13.51 -12.53
C GLY A 115 -17.34 11.99 -12.79
N ARG A 116 -16.77 11.53 -13.90
CA ARG A 116 -16.63 10.11 -14.24
C ARG A 116 -15.31 9.50 -13.77
N GLU A 117 -14.48 10.29 -13.13
CA GLU A 117 -13.17 9.90 -12.63
C GLU A 117 -12.94 10.52 -11.26
N LEU A 118 -12.21 9.81 -10.43
CA LEU A 118 -11.78 10.22 -9.10
C LEU A 118 -10.33 9.82 -8.89
N THR A 119 -9.54 10.73 -8.34
CA THR A 119 -8.17 10.44 -7.94
C THR A 119 -8.07 10.33 -6.43
N ILE A 120 -7.51 9.24 -5.93
CA ILE A 120 -7.15 9.05 -4.54
C ILE A 120 -5.66 9.38 -4.40
N ASN A 121 -5.34 10.33 -3.52
CA ASN A 121 -3.96 10.65 -3.16
C ASN A 121 -3.62 9.91 -1.86
N VAL A 122 -2.47 9.27 -1.84
CA VAL A 122 -1.97 8.51 -0.68
C VAL A 122 -0.62 9.06 -0.27
N THR A 123 -0.43 9.20 1.02
CA THR A 123 0.78 9.70 1.65
C THR A 123 1.22 8.72 2.72
N GLY A 124 2.47 8.31 2.70
CA GLY A 124 3.09 7.44 3.70
C GLY A 124 4.25 8.16 4.40
N LYS A 125 4.29 8.09 5.73
CA LYS A 125 5.41 8.57 6.53
C LYS A 125 6.46 7.47 6.63
N LEU A 126 7.69 7.78 6.24
CA LEU A 126 8.80 6.82 6.33
C LEU A 126 9.22 6.62 7.79
N PRO A 127 9.71 5.42 8.16
CA PRO A 127 10.25 5.15 9.49
C PRO A 127 11.36 6.16 9.88
N ASN A 128 11.54 6.37 11.19
CA ASN A 128 12.58 7.24 11.75
C ASN A 128 12.55 8.69 11.24
N ASN A 129 11.38 9.23 10.90
CA ASN A 129 11.24 10.58 10.36
C ASN A 129 12.07 10.84 9.07
N SER A 130 12.38 9.80 8.31
CA SER A 130 13.19 9.88 7.08
C SER A 130 12.49 10.60 5.93
N GLY A 131 11.27 11.11 6.14
CA GLY A 131 10.51 11.88 5.17
C GLY A 131 9.13 11.29 4.86
N VAL A 132 8.55 11.78 3.78
CA VAL A 132 7.21 11.43 3.33
C VAL A 132 7.28 10.99 1.88
N VAL A 133 6.54 9.95 1.53
CA VAL A 133 6.33 9.50 0.16
C VAL A 133 4.86 9.66 -0.20
N SER A 134 4.57 9.91 -1.48
CA SER A 134 3.19 10.06 -1.95
C SER A 134 2.99 9.35 -3.28
N ASP A 135 1.77 8.88 -3.49
CA ASP A 135 1.33 8.27 -4.73
C ASP A 135 -0.14 8.63 -4.98
N LYS A 136 -0.61 8.41 -6.21
CA LYS A 136 -1.98 8.69 -6.61
C LYS A 136 -2.50 7.63 -7.56
N LYS A 137 -3.78 7.28 -7.42
CA LYS A 137 -4.46 6.37 -8.35
C LYS A 137 -5.81 6.92 -8.77
N MET A 138 -6.09 6.79 -10.05
CA MET A 138 -7.35 7.19 -10.66
C MET A 138 -8.31 6.02 -10.75
N PHE A 139 -9.57 6.26 -10.43
CA PHE A 139 -10.69 5.34 -10.50
C PHE A 139 -11.76 5.87 -11.43
N ARG A 140 -12.40 4.98 -12.18
CA ARG A 140 -13.57 5.30 -12.99
C ARG A 140 -14.82 5.26 -12.12
N VAL A 141 -15.66 6.29 -12.22
CA VAL A 141 -16.93 6.38 -11.52
C VAL A 141 -18.04 5.99 -12.48
N LYS A 142 -18.77 4.94 -12.16
CA LYS A 142 -19.93 4.46 -12.92
C LYS A 142 -21.22 4.63 -12.12
N ASP A 143 -22.31 4.75 -12.83
CA ASP A 143 -23.64 4.62 -12.26
C ASP A 143 -24.02 3.14 -12.22
N ILE A 144 -24.88 2.75 -11.26
CA ILE A 144 -25.47 1.42 -11.23
C ILE A 144 -26.37 1.29 -12.45
N PRO A 145 -26.21 0.27 -13.31
CA PRO A 145 -27.07 0.08 -14.48
C PRO A 145 -28.51 -0.18 -14.05
N ALA A 146 -29.47 0.18 -14.92
CA ALA A 146 -30.87 -0.16 -14.68
C ALA A 146 -31.05 -1.69 -14.72
N PRO A 147 -31.80 -2.28 -13.76
CA PRO A 147 -32.06 -3.71 -13.79
C PRO A 147 -32.90 -4.10 -15.02
N GLN A 148 -32.50 -5.18 -15.66
CA GLN A 148 -33.26 -5.79 -16.76
C GLN A 148 -34.05 -6.99 -16.25
N GLY A 149 -35.32 -7.12 -16.71
CA GLY A 149 -36.13 -8.31 -16.42
C GLY A 149 -35.48 -9.55 -17.05
N SER A 150 -35.46 -10.64 -16.29
CA SER A 150 -34.92 -11.91 -16.76
C SER A 150 -35.88 -13.07 -16.50
N ILE A 151 -35.81 -14.09 -17.34
CA ILE A 151 -36.45 -15.39 -17.14
C ILE A 151 -35.34 -16.43 -17.08
N ARG A 152 -35.21 -17.14 -15.96
CA ARG A 152 -34.11 -18.11 -15.70
C ARG A 152 -32.71 -17.49 -15.81
N GLY A 153 -32.58 -16.21 -15.50
CA GLY A 153 -31.33 -15.48 -15.60
C GLY A 153 -30.97 -14.95 -17.02
N GLU A 154 -31.78 -15.26 -18.03
CA GLU A 154 -31.64 -14.75 -19.40
C GLU A 154 -32.43 -13.45 -19.57
N THR A 155 -31.84 -12.44 -20.22
CA THR A 155 -32.44 -11.13 -20.55
C THR A 155 -32.90 -11.08 -21.99
N GLY A 156 -33.73 -10.08 -22.36
CA GLY A 156 -34.21 -9.88 -23.73
C GLY A 156 -35.44 -10.73 -24.09
N THR A 157 -35.56 -11.14 -25.36
CA THR A 157 -36.70 -11.90 -25.85
C THR A 157 -36.44 -13.40 -25.74
N ILE A 158 -37.16 -14.06 -24.83
CA ILE A 158 -37.05 -15.50 -24.58
C ILE A 158 -38.19 -16.22 -25.28
N LYS A 159 -37.88 -17.27 -26.05
CA LYS A 159 -38.85 -18.12 -26.72
C LYS A 159 -38.73 -19.55 -26.19
N GLY A 160 -39.87 -20.19 -25.96
CA GLY A 160 -39.91 -21.58 -25.48
C GLY A 160 -41.33 -22.16 -25.46
N PRO A 161 -41.45 -23.44 -25.17
CA PRO A 161 -42.77 -24.07 -24.94
C PRO A 161 -43.53 -23.38 -23.82
N LYS A 162 -44.83 -23.22 -23.95
CA LYS A 162 -45.71 -22.56 -22.97
C LYS A 162 -45.52 -23.13 -21.56
N SER A 163 -45.54 -24.44 -21.41
CA SER A 163 -45.34 -25.11 -20.12
C SER A 163 -44.00 -24.84 -19.46
N SER A 164 -42.94 -24.67 -20.26
CA SER A 164 -41.62 -24.33 -19.77
C SER A 164 -41.52 -22.87 -19.30
N LEU A 165 -42.21 -21.96 -19.99
CA LEU A 165 -42.26 -20.54 -19.60
C LEU A 165 -43.12 -20.33 -18.34
N GLU A 166 -44.28 -21.04 -18.22
CA GLU A 166 -45.15 -20.96 -17.04
C GLU A 166 -44.47 -21.43 -15.76
N ALA A 167 -43.53 -22.38 -15.85
CA ALA A 167 -42.74 -22.90 -14.73
C ALA A 167 -41.41 -22.14 -14.49
N SER A 168 -41.16 -21.05 -15.23
CA SER A 168 -39.89 -20.34 -15.15
C SER A 168 -39.87 -19.33 -14.03
N THR A 169 -38.67 -19.17 -13.43
CA THR A 169 -38.40 -18.12 -12.44
C THR A 169 -38.22 -16.79 -13.15
N ILE A 170 -38.92 -15.76 -12.70
CA ILE A 170 -38.78 -14.39 -13.15
C ILE A 170 -37.82 -13.69 -12.18
N GLY A 171 -36.87 -12.94 -12.68
CA GLY A 171 -35.88 -12.21 -11.90
C GLY A 171 -35.48 -10.88 -12.55
N ALA A 172 -34.50 -10.22 -11.94
CA ALA A 172 -33.86 -9.05 -12.47
C ALA A 172 -32.35 -9.27 -12.49
N VAL A 173 -31.69 -8.82 -13.55
CA VAL A 173 -30.23 -8.89 -13.71
C VAL A 173 -29.70 -7.47 -13.91
N LEU A 174 -28.57 -7.19 -13.28
CA LEU A 174 -27.79 -5.96 -13.50
C LEU A 174 -26.64 -6.33 -14.43
N GLU A 175 -26.77 -5.99 -15.72
CA GLU A 175 -25.69 -6.24 -16.68
C GLU A 175 -24.51 -5.31 -16.42
N ASP A 176 -23.27 -5.82 -16.56
CA ASP A 176 -22.01 -5.08 -16.32
C ASP A 176 -21.87 -4.46 -14.90
N PHE A 177 -22.53 -5.06 -13.92
CA PHE A 177 -22.44 -4.63 -12.52
C PHE A 177 -21.79 -5.72 -11.66
N ASP A 178 -20.50 -5.57 -11.42
CA ASP A 178 -19.68 -6.49 -10.63
C ASP A 178 -19.51 -6.00 -9.18
N PHE A 179 -20.63 -5.85 -8.47
CA PHE A 179 -20.62 -5.46 -7.07
C PHE A 179 -21.31 -6.52 -6.23
N GLU A 180 -20.54 -7.32 -5.47
CA GLU A 180 -21.03 -8.30 -4.50
C GLU A 180 -21.05 -7.75 -3.09
#